data_1e750cf22aa4c99cdbaec1b0d9ab1cbe
#
_entry.id   1e750cf22aa4c99cdbaec1b0d9ab1cbe
#
_cell.length_a   1.000
_cell.length_b   1.000
_cell.length_c   1.000
_cell.angle_alpha   90.00
_cell.angle_beta   90.00
_cell.angle_gamma   90.00
#
_symmetry.space_group_name_H-M   'P 1'
#
loop_
_entity.id
_entity.type
_entity.pdbx_description
1 polymer ?
#
loop_
_entity_poly.entity_id
_entity_poly.type
_entity_poly.pdbx_seq_one_letter_code
_entity_poly.pdbx_strand_id
1 'polypeptide(L)'
;EKASIFRDRIKSLNSIQSSQRVNEANLIDADVIAAYKESGKTCIQVFFYRAKQNWGNQSYFPKHDPDQSVEEIMSSFIMQFYENKSVPKSIIINLDIKDKKLIEETLTQKENSSIIITIAKKGSKAKVVSLAEKNAKEALNRKIYETNNNKSLFEGVVKKFELKNNLNLIEVYDNSHIQGTNSVGAMVTFGEEGFVKKR
;
A
#
# COMPACT_ATOMS: atom_id res chain seq x y z
N GLU A 1 -24.00 1.65 -30.35
CA GLU A 1 -24.61 1.82 -29.02
C GLU A 1 -23.65 1.42 -27.91
N LYS A 2 -23.14 0.16 -27.82
CA LYS A 2 -22.20 -0.25 -26.79
C LYS A 2 -20.88 0.54 -26.80
N ALA A 3 -20.35 0.88 -27.98
CA ALA A 3 -19.13 1.65 -28.12
C ALA A 3 -19.24 3.09 -27.57
N SER A 4 -20.41 3.72 -27.67
CA SER A 4 -20.66 5.05 -27.10
C SER A 4 -20.66 5.01 -25.57
N ILE A 5 -21.26 3.97 -24.98
CA ILE A 5 -21.28 3.77 -23.51
C ILE A 5 -19.86 3.58 -22.97
N PHE A 6 -19.03 2.79 -23.63
CA PHE A 6 -17.63 2.62 -23.22
C PHE A 6 -16.82 3.90 -23.38
N ARG A 7 -17.02 4.64 -24.48
CA ARG A 7 -16.38 5.94 -24.69
C ARG A 7 -16.77 6.94 -23.60
N ASP A 8 -18.03 7.00 -23.20
CA ASP A 8 -18.51 7.93 -22.17
C ASP A 8 -18.04 7.53 -20.78
N ARG A 9 -17.94 6.22 -20.50
CA ARG A 9 -17.28 5.70 -19.28
C ARG A 9 -15.79 6.06 -19.24
N ILE A 10 -15.06 5.89 -20.34
CA ILE A 10 -13.65 6.29 -20.44
C ILE A 10 -13.50 7.80 -20.25
N LYS A 11 -14.39 8.62 -20.84
CA LYS A 11 -14.40 10.07 -20.62
C LYS A 11 -14.65 10.43 -19.15
N SER A 12 -15.62 9.81 -18.51
CA SER A 12 -15.93 10.02 -17.10
C SER A 12 -14.77 9.58 -16.19
N LEU A 13 -14.17 8.44 -16.43
CA LEU A 13 -12.97 7.98 -15.71
C LEU A 13 -11.79 8.92 -15.94
N ASN A 14 -11.57 9.38 -17.16
CA ASN A 14 -10.53 10.35 -17.47
C ASN A 14 -10.80 11.72 -16.83
N SER A 15 -12.06 12.16 -16.69
CA SER A 15 -12.39 13.42 -16.02
C SER A 15 -12.19 13.32 -14.49
N ILE A 16 -12.53 12.18 -13.89
CA ILE A 16 -12.24 11.88 -12.48
C ILE A 16 -10.72 11.83 -12.26
N GLN A 17 -10.00 11.16 -13.15
CA GLN A 17 -8.54 11.08 -13.09
C GLN A 17 -7.87 12.43 -13.38
N SER A 18 -8.46 13.30 -14.22
CA SER A 18 -7.95 14.64 -14.49
C SER A 18 -8.25 15.63 -13.37
N SER A 19 -9.34 15.49 -12.65
CA SER A 19 -9.61 16.30 -11.44
C SER A 19 -8.72 15.88 -10.26
N GLN A 20 -8.21 14.65 -10.25
CA GLN A 20 -7.15 14.19 -9.34
C GLN A 20 -5.74 14.52 -9.83
N ARG A 21 -5.58 15.05 -11.04
CA ARG A 21 -4.31 15.58 -11.53
C ARG A 21 -3.99 16.87 -10.78
N VAL A 22 -3.42 16.72 -9.61
CA VAL A 22 -2.55 17.74 -9.06
C VAL A 22 -1.31 17.77 -9.97
N ASN A 23 -1.47 18.37 -11.14
CA ASN A 23 -0.42 18.67 -12.13
C ASN A 23 0.51 19.76 -11.58
N GLU A 24 0.89 19.69 -10.29
CA GLU A 24 1.43 20.84 -9.59
C GLU A 24 2.90 20.75 -9.27
N ALA A 25 3.50 19.61 -9.37
CA ALA A 25 4.94 19.55 -9.21
C ALA A 25 5.55 19.15 -10.53
N ASN A 26 6.63 19.81 -10.93
CA ASN A 26 7.48 19.43 -12.04
C ASN A 26 8.20 18.10 -11.75
N LEU A 27 7.42 17.06 -11.36
CA LEU A 27 7.87 15.73 -10.97
C LEU A 27 8.05 14.91 -12.26
N ILE A 28 9.23 14.97 -12.83
CA ILE A 28 9.56 14.29 -14.10
C ILE A 28 9.71 12.79 -13.84
N ASP A 29 10.51 12.44 -12.82
CA ASP A 29 10.82 11.08 -12.40
C ASP A 29 10.99 11.09 -10.88
N ALA A 30 9.92 10.74 -10.16
CA ALA A 30 9.90 10.84 -8.71
C ALA A 30 8.91 9.86 -8.09
N ASP A 31 9.23 9.38 -6.90
CA ASP A 31 8.27 8.71 -6.03
C ASP A 31 7.97 9.61 -4.82
N VAL A 32 6.68 9.77 -4.52
CA VAL A 32 6.24 10.48 -3.32
C VAL A 32 5.77 9.46 -2.31
N ILE A 33 6.46 9.41 -1.18
CA ILE A 33 6.25 8.39 -0.14
C ILE A 33 5.81 9.09 1.14
N ALA A 34 4.64 8.74 1.65
CA ALA A 34 4.13 9.26 2.89
C ALA A 34 3.73 8.13 3.84
N ALA A 35 4.19 8.21 5.08
CA ALA A 35 3.82 7.30 6.15
C ALA A 35 2.83 7.93 7.11
N TYR A 36 1.87 7.12 7.55
CA TYR A 36 0.94 7.46 8.62
C TYR A 36 0.85 6.28 9.59
N LYS A 37 1.03 6.56 10.89
CA LYS A 37 1.00 5.56 11.96
C LYS A 37 -0.13 5.88 12.93
N GLU A 38 -0.93 4.87 13.27
CA GLU A 38 -2.01 4.96 14.26
C GLU A 38 -2.25 3.60 14.89
N SER A 39 -2.49 3.59 16.20
CA SER A 39 -2.79 2.37 16.97
C SER A 39 -1.77 1.24 16.76
N GLY A 40 -0.48 1.57 16.73
CA GLY A 40 0.60 0.60 16.54
C GLY A 40 0.72 -0.01 15.14
N LYS A 41 -0.07 0.47 14.17
CA LYS A 41 -0.02 0.06 12.75
C LYS A 41 0.41 1.21 11.87
N THR A 42 1.06 0.91 10.75
CA THR A 42 1.54 1.91 9.80
C THR A 42 1.05 1.61 8.39
N CYS A 43 0.64 2.64 7.69
CA CYS A 43 0.44 2.61 6.24
C CYS A 43 1.47 3.53 5.59
N ILE A 44 2.11 3.05 4.54
CA ILE A 44 2.99 3.83 3.68
C ILE A 44 2.35 3.90 2.30
N GLN A 45 2.04 5.11 1.86
CA GLN A 45 1.48 5.39 0.55
C GLN A 45 2.60 5.84 -0.39
N VAL A 46 2.68 5.21 -1.56
CA VAL A 46 3.64 5.57 -2.61
C VAL A 46 2.88 6.04 -3.84
N PHE A 47 3.20 7.22 -4.35
CA PHE A 47 2.73 7.74 -5.63
C PHE A 47 3.89 7.71 -6.62
N PHE A 48 3.66 7.17 -7.80
CA PHE A 48 4.66 7.00 -8.85
C PHE A 48 4.51 8.08 -9.91
N TYR A 49 5.53 8.91 -10.10
CA TYR A 49 5.59 9.91 -11.16
C TYR A 49 6.66 9.54 -12.17
N ARG A 50 6.29 9.40 -13.44
CA ARG A 50 7.20 9.15 -14.56
C ARG A 50 6.80 10.03 -15.73
N ALA A 51 7.77 10.66 -16.39
CA ALA A 51 7.55 11.56 -17.52
C ALA A 51 6.48 12.64 -17.24
N LYS A 52 6.51 13.24 -16.04
CA LYS A 52 5.53 14.24 -15.54
C LYS A 52 4.09 13.71 -15.38
N GLN A 53 3.87 12.42 -15.45
CA GLN A 53 2.56 11.81 -15.28
C GLN A 53 2.52 10.98 -14.00
N ASN A 54 1.38 10.99 -13.33
CA ASN A 54 1.10 10.08 -12.23
C ASN A 54 0.74 8.70 -12.81
N TRP A 55 1.59 7.70 -12.58
CA TRP A 55 1.39 6.32 -13.02
C TRP A 55 0.58 5.49 -12.04
N GLY A 56 0.09 6.11 -10.98
CA GLY A 56 -0.72 5.46 -9.98
C GLY A 56 -0.11 5.57 -8.59
N ASN A 57 -0.75 4.87 -7.66
CA ASN A 57 -0.32 4.86 -6.27
C ASN A 57 -0.61 3.49 -5.64
N GLN A 58 0.10 3.19 -4.55
CA GLN A 58 -0.08 1.94 -3.82
C GLN A 58 0.13 2.15 -2.32
N SER A 59 -0.72 1.49 -1.53
CA SER A 59 -0.61 1.45 -0.07
C SER A 59 0.11 0.19 0.37
N TYR A 60 1.03 0.34 1.32
CA TYR A 60 1.80 -0.73 1.94
C TYR A 60 1.57 -0.73 3.44
N PHE A 61 1.49 -1.90 4.04
CA PHE A 61 1.28 -2.08 5.47
C PHE A 61 2.44 -2.92 6.04
N PRO A 62 3.60 -2.29 6.30
CA PRO A 62 4.76 -3.02 6.82
C PRO A 62 4.47 -3.58 8.20
N LYS A 63 4.95 -4.80 8.46
CA LYS A 63 4.96 -5.38 9.81
C LYS A 63 6.16 -4.84 10.56
N HIS A 64 5.94 -4.30 11.75
CA HIS A 64 6.97 -3.71 12.59
C HIS A 64 6.57 -3.84 14.05
N ASP A 65 7.50 -3.55 14.97
CA ASP A 65 7.20 -3.44 16.38
C ASP A 65 6.26 -2.23 16.63
N PRO A 66 5.20 -2.36 17.43
CA PRO A 66 4.30 -1.25 17.76
C PRO A 66 5.00 -0.01 18.31
N ASP A 67 6.11 -0.18 19.03
CA ASP A 67 6.88 0.91 19.66
C ASP A 67 7.90 1.55 18.71
N GLN A 68 8.20 0.94 17.56
CA GLN A 68 9.14 1.48 16.58
C GLN A 68 8.68 2.82 16.05
N SER A 69 9.59 3.80 15.91
CA SER A 69 9.27 5.13 15.39
C SER A 69 8.87 5.10 13.91
N VAL A 70 8.02 6.02 13.48
CA VAL A 70 7.57 6.08 12.08
C VAL A 70 8.73 6.42 11.13
N GLU A 71 9.72 7.15 11.60
CA GLU A 71 10.96 7.51 10.88
C GLU A 71 11.80 6.27 10.58
N GLU A 72 11.97 5.38 11.56
CA GLU A 72 12.68 4.11 11.39
C GLU A 72 11.94 3.15 10.46
N ILE A 73 10.62 3.09 10.59
CA ILE A 73 9.77 2.29 9.69
C ILE A 73 9.91 2.79 8.24
N MET A 74 9.91 4.10 8.03
CA MET A 74 10.08 4.71 6.71
C MET A 74 11.47 4.41 6.13
N SER A 75 12.54 4.54 6.93
CA SER A 75 13.91 4.23 6.50
C SER A 75 14.03 2.77 6.05
N SER A 76 13.57 1.85 6.88
CA SER A 76 13.57 0.41 6.58
C SER A 76 12.73 0.08 5.34
N PHE A 77 11.57 0.72 5.22
CA PHE A 77 10.68 0.53 4.06
C PHE A 77 11.36 0.99 2.77
N ILE A 78 11.98 2.17 2.74
CA ILE A 78 12.64 2.70 1.54
C ILE A 78 13.74 1.74 1.08
N MET A 79 14.59 1.27 1.98
CA MET A 79 15.66 0.34 1.66
C MET A 79 15.12 -0.99 1.09
N GLN A 80 14.14 -1.57 1.75
CA GLN A 80 13.54 -2.83 1.32
C GLN A 80 12.72 -2.67 0.01
N PHE A 81 12.02 -1.55 -0.13
CA PHE A 81 11.18 -1.27 -1.30
C PHE A 81 12.00 -1.19 -2.58
N TYR A 82 13.16 -0.54 -2.50
CA TYR A 82 14.06 -0.39 -3.64
C TYR A 82 15.10 -1.52 -3.78
N GLU A 83 15.08 -2.54 -2.94
CA GLU A 83 16.00 -3.68 -3.07
C GLU A 83 15.95 -4.31 -4.47
N ASN A 84 14.75 -4.55 -4.97
CA ASN A 84 14.50 -5.22 -6.26
C ASN A 84 13.75 -4.33 -7.28
N LYS A 85 13.78 -3.01 -7.09
CA LYS A 85 13.13 -2.04 -8.00
C LYS A 85 14.12 -0.97 -8.40
N SER A 86 13.89 -0.40 -9.59
CA SER A 86 14.62 0.79 -10.03
C SER A 86 14.23 2.01 -9.19
N VAL A 87 15.21 2.83 -8.87
CA VAL A 87 15.02 4.03 -8.03
C VAL A 87 14.87 5.24 -8.93
N PRO A 88 13.84 6.09 -8.73
CA PRO A 88 13.71 7.35 -9.46
C PRO A 88 14.78 8.36 -9.00
N LYS A 89 15.05 9.36 -9.81
CA LYS A 89 16.01 10.42 -9.46
C LYS A 89 15.63 11.22 -8.22
N SER A 90 14.35 11.26 -7.87
CA SER A 90 13.85 12.00 -6.71
C SER A 90 12.89 11.17 -5.89
N ILE A 91 13.12 11.09 -4.59
CA ILE A 91 12.20 10.53 -3.62
C ILE A 91 11.75 11.66 -2.71
N ILE A 92 10.44 11.85 -2.56
CA ILE A 92 9.87 12.93 -1.76
C ILE A 92 9.10 12.31 -0.60
N ILE A 93 9.44 12.70 0.62
CA ILE A 93 8.90 12.10 1.84
C ILE A 93 8.23 13.14 2.74
N ASN A 94 7.30 12.69 3.61
CA ASN A 94 6.55 13.55 4.53
C ASN A 94 7.24 13.79 5.88
N LEU A 95 8.24 12.98 6.22
CA LEU A 95 8.95 13.09 7.52
C LEU A 95 10.46 13.02 7.34
N ASP A 96 11.17 13.50 8.35
CA ASP A 96 12.63 13.46 8.37
C ASP A 96 13.10 12.10 8.90
N ILE A 97 13.98 11.45 8.14
CA ILE A 97 14.57 10.15 8.49
C ILE A 97 16.03 10.34 8.90
N LYS A 98 16.46 9.70 9.99
CA LYS A 98 17.79 9.90 10.58
C LYS A 98 18.93 9.58 9.61
N ASP A 99 18.80 8.48 8.86
CA ASP A 99 19.86 7.96 7.99
C ASP A 99 19.68 8.39 6.51
N LYS A 100 19.01 9.51 6.27
CA LYS A 100 18.69 10.00 4.91
C LYS A 100 19.90 10.03 3.98
N LYS A 101 21.03 10.58 4.42
CA LYS A 101 22.25 10.66 3.60
C LYS A 101 22.80 9.29 3.24
N LEU A 102 22.84 8.38 4.20
CA LEU A 102 23.32 7.01 3.98
C LEU A 102 22.42 6.26 2.97
N ILE A 103 21.12 6.45 3.07
CA ILE A 103 20.14 5.86 2.13
C ILE A 103 20.35 6.47 0.74
N GLU A 104 20.51 7.80 0.61
CA GLU A 104 20.81 8.47 -0.67
C GLU A 104 22.09 7.93 -1.32
N GLU A 105 23.15 7.79 -0.56
CA GLU A 105 24.44 7.25 -1.04
C GLU A 105 24.29 5.79 -1.50
N THR A 106 23.63 4.96 -0.72
CA THR A 106 23.40 3.54 -1.04
C THR A 106 22.58 3.39 -2.32
N LEU A 107 21.49 4.14 -2.44
CA LEU A 107 20.65 4.10 -3.63
C LEU A 107 21.34 4.70 -4.88
N THR A 108 22.15 5.73 -4.69
CA THR A 108 22.97 6.34 -5.76
C THR A 108 24.01 5.35 -6.28
N GLN A 109 24.68 4.61 -5.40
CA GLN A 109 25.62 3.54 -5.79
C GLN A 109 24.91 2.43 -6.55
N LYS A 110 23.74 2.00 -6.09
CA LYS A 110 22.93 0.96 -6.72
C LYS A 110 22.57 1.31 -8.17
N GLU A 111 22.08 2.51 -8.42
CA GLU A 111 21.58 2.95 -9.73
C GLU A 111 22.65 3.59 -10.61
N ASN A 112 23.89 3.79 -10.10
CA ASN A 112 24.95 4.55 -10.75
C ASN A 112 24.47 5.95 -11.23
N SER A 113 23.54 6.56 -10.50
CA SER A 113 22.94 7.86 -10.80
C SER A 113 22.59 8.61 -9.53
N SER A 114 22.72 9.94 -9.55
CA SER A 114 22.39 10.77 -8.37
C SER A 114 20.92 10.65 -7.99
N ILE A 115 20.65 10.20 -6.76
CA ILE A 115 19.33 10.10 -6.18
C ILE A 115 19.24 11.08 -5.01
N ILE A 116 18.15 11.83 -4.96
CA ILE A 116 17.92 12.84 -3.93
C ILE A 116 16.64 12.53 -3.16
N ILE A 117 16.73 12.44 -1.84
CA ILE A 117 15.58 12.33 -0.94
C ILE A 117 15.24 13.71 -0.38
N THR A 118 14.05 14.21 -0.66
CA THR A 118 13.61 15.55 -0.28
C THR A 118 12.41 15.49 0.66
N ILE A 119 12.45 16.31 1.73
CA ILE A 119 11.31 16.53 2.60
C ILE A 119 10.56 17.76 2.08
N ALA A 120 9.33 17.59 1.62
CA ALA A 120 8.56 18.68 1.05
C ALA A 120 7.68 19.35 2.11
N LYS A 121 8.12 20.50 2.62
CA LYS A 121 7.38 21.30 3.63
C LYS A 121 6.53 22.42 3.02
N LYS A 122 6.80 22.88 1.79
CA LYS A 122 6.13 24.00 1.14
C LYS A 122 5.99 23.78 -0.38
N GLY A 123 5.07 24.52 -1.01
CA GLY A 123 4.88 24.53 -2.46
C GLY A 123 4.09 23.31 -2.99
N SER A 124 4.18 23.11 -4.30
CA SER A 124 3.43 22.08 -5.02
C SER A 124 3.79 20.65 -4.58
N LYS A 125 5.06 20.39 -4.29
CA LYS A 125 5.52 19.10 -3.77
C LYS A 125 4.87 18.77 -2.42
N ALA A 126 4.72 19.75 -1.52
CA ALA A 126 4.09 19.56 -0.22
C ALA A 126 2.60 19.20 -0.36
N LYS A 127 1.89 19.74 -1.35
CA LYS A 127 0.48 19.38 -1.61
C LYS A 127 0.36 17.90 -2.01
N VAL A 128 1.27 17.41 -2.86
CA VAL A 128 1.27 15.99 -3.26
C VAL A 128 1.60 15.08 -2.09
N VAL A 129 2.57 15.47 -1.25
CA VAL A 129 2.92 14.74 -0.01
C VAL A 129 1.73 14.70 0.95
N SER A 130 1.05 15.84 1.15
CA SER A 130 -0.15 15.90 2.01
C SER A 130 -1.28 15.02 1.46
N LEU A 131 -1.46 14.95 0.14
CA LEU A 131 -2.42 14.03 -0.47
C LEU A 131 -2.04 12.57 -0.24
N ALA A 132 -0.75 12.22 -0.39
CA ALA A 132 -0.26 10.88 -0.12
C ALA A 132 -0.46 10.50 1.37
N GLU A 133 -0.18 11.42 2.29
CA GLU A 133 -0.40 11.21 3.72
C GLU A 133 -1.89 11.02 4.06
N LYS A 134 -2.78 11.82 3.47
CA LYS A 134 -4.22 11.64 3.61
C LYS A 134 -4.67 10.27 3.12
N ASN A 135 -4.18 9.83 1.96
CA ASN A 135 -4.48 8.50 1.43
C ASN A 135 -3.94 7.38 2.33
N ALA A 136 -2.72 7.56 2.91
CA ALA A 136 -2.17 6.62 3.88
C ALA A 136 -3.07 6.48 5.11
N LYS A 137 -3.54 7.61 5.66
CA LYS A 137 -4.48 7.63 6.79
C LYS A 137 -5.79 6.92 6.47
N GLU A 138 -6.41 7.25 5.34
CA GLU A 138 -7.67 6.63 4.93
C GLU A 138 -7.52 5.13 4.68
N ALA A 139 -6.41 4.71 4.05
CA ALA A 139 -6.11 3.30 3.82
C ALA A 139 -5.88 2.54 5.13
N LEU A 140 -5.16 3.15 6.09
CA LEU A 140 -4.93 2.56 7.41
C LEU A 140 -6.25 2.40 8.18
N ASN A 141 -7.09 3.42 8.18
CA ASN A 141 -8.39 3.37 8.85
C ASN A 141 -9.28 2.27 8.28
N ARG A 142 -9.34 2.12 6.96
CA ARG A 142 -10.05 1.00 6.33
C ARG A 142 -9.50 -0.35 6.79
N LYS A 143 -8.17 -0.51 6.79
CA LYS A 143 -7.51 -1.75 7.21
C LYS A 143 -7.78 -2.10 8.68
N ILE A 144 -7.73 -1.11 9.57
CA ILE A 144 -8.05 -1.28 10.99
C ILE A 144 -9.52 -1.69 11.16
N TYR A 145 -10.43 -1.01 10.46
CA TYR A 145 -11.86 -1.33 10.50
C TYR A 145 -12.14 -2.76 10.00
N GLU A 146 -11.57 -3.15 8.87
CA GLU A 146 -11.69 -4.51 8.32
C GLU A 146 -11.18 -5.56 9.31
N THR A 147 -10.02 -5.33 9.93
CA THR A 147 -9.44 -6.24 10.92
C THR A 147 -10.35 -6.39 12.15
N ASN A 148 -10.87 -5.28 12.67
CA ASN A 148 -11.77 -5.31 13.82
C ASN A 148 -13.10 -6.00 13.49
N ASN A 149 -13.65 -5.76 12.30
CA ASN A 149 -14.85 -6.44 11.84
C ASN A 149 -14.63 -7.97 11.71
N ASN A 150 -13.51 -8.38 11.10
CA ASN A 150 -13.17 -9.79 11.01
C ASN A 150 -13.06 -10.44 12.38
N LYS A 151 -12.41 -9.77 13.35
CA LYS A 151 -12.30 -10.28 14.72
C LYS A 151 -13.68 -10.51 15.36
N SER A 152 -14.59 -9.54 15.21
CA SER A 152 -15.98 -9.70 15.68
C SER A 152 -16.71 -10.88 15.02
N LEU A 153 -16.47 -11.11 13.71
CA LEU A 153 -17.02 -12.28 13.01
C LEU A 153 -16.45 -13.60 13.57
N PHE A 154 -15.16 -13.69 13.86
CA PHE A 154 -14.56 -14.86 14.50
C PHE A 154 -15.16 -15.13 15.87
N GLU A 155 -15.34 -14.11 16.70
CA GLU A 155 -16.00 -14.23 18.01
C GLU A 155 -17.46 -14.74 17.85
N GLY A 156 -18.17 -14.25 16.83
CA GLY A 156 -19.52 -14.73 16.49
C GLY A 156 -19.55 -16.21 16.11
N VAL A 157 -18.56 -16.70 15.36
CA VAL A 157 -18.41 -18.12 15.00
C VAL A 157 -18.14 -18.97 16.25
N VAL A 158 -17.18 -18.53 17.09
CA VAL A 158 -16.87 -19.22 18.36
C VAL A 158 -18.12 -19.40 19.21
N LYS A 159 -18.89 -18.32 19.35
CA LYS A 159 -20.14 -18.34 20.14
C LYS A 159 -21.22 -19.24 19.52
N LYS A 160 -21.40 -19.16 18.19
CA LYS A 160 -22.44 -19.92 17.46
C LYS A 160 -22.19 -21.42 17.48
N PHE A 161 -20.92 -21.84 17.40
CA PHE A 161 -20.54 -23.25 17.39
C PHE A 161 -20.04 -23.76 18.76
N GLU A 162 -20.15 -22.94 19.80
CA GLU A 162 -19.75 -23.28 21.18
C GLU A 162 -18.32 -23.82 21.28
N LEU A 163 -17.40 -23.19 20.50
CA LEU A 163 -16.03 -23.63 20.48
C LEU A 163 -15.33 -23.30 21.79
N LYS A 164 -14.52 -24.25 22.31
CA LYS A 164 -13.81 -24.10 23.59
C LYS A 164 -12.64 -23.11 23.53
N ASN A 165 -12.06 -22.89 22.34
CA ASN A 165 -10.89 -22.06 22.12
C ASN A 165 -11.22 -20.90 21.19
N ASN A 166 -10.45 -19.81 21.31
CA ASN A 166 -10.51 -18.71 20.37
C ASN A 166 -10.10 -19.18 18.97
N LEU A 167 -10.81 -18.69 17.97
CA LEU A 167 -10.60 -19.02 16.59
C LEU A 167 -9.73 -17.92 15.96
N ASN A 168 -8.57 -18.30 15.40
CA ASN A 168 -7.66 -17.37 14.75
C ASN A 168 -7.59 -17.60 13.24
N LEU A 169 -8.09 -18.74 12.76
CA LEU A 169 -7.98 -19.17 11.38
C LEU A 169 -9.16 -20.07 11.01
N ILE A 170 -9.69 -19.87 9.82
CA ILE A 170 -10.68 -20.74 9.20
C ILE A 170 -10.07 -21.26 7.91
N GLU A 171 -10.09 -22.58 7.72
CA GLU A 171 -9.70 -23.23 6.49
C GLU A 171 -10.93 -23.89 5.85
N VAL A 172 -11.13 -23.63 4.58
CA VAL A 172 -12.20 -24.21 3.78
C VAL A 172 -11.57 -25.03 2.67
N TYR A 173 -11.98 -26.26 2.55
CA TYR A 173 -11.53 -27.19 1.53
C TYR A 173 -12.67 -27.50 0.59
N ASP A 174 -12.43 -27.38 -0.70
CA ASP A 174 -13.35 -27.78 -1.76
C ASP A 174 -12.67 -28.79 -2.68
N ASN A 175 -13.36 -29.91 -2.90
CA ASN A 175 -12.89 -30.97 -3.81
C ASN A 175 -13.88 -31.07 -4.97
N SER A 176 -13.36 -30.92 -6.17
CA SER A 176 -14.14 -30.95 -7.41
C SER A 176 -13.58 -31.97 -8.40
N HIS A 177 -14.43 -32.64 -9.18
CA HIS A 177 -14.01 -33.58 -10.21
C HIS A 177 -15.01 -33.58 -11.38
N ILE A 178 -14.56 -33.96 -12.56
CA ILE A 178 -15.39 -34.16 -13.76
C ILE A 178 -15.70 -35.64 -13.87
N GLN A 179 -16.91 -36.08 -13.47
CA GLN A 179 -17.40 -37.47 -13.54
C GLN A 179 -16.36 -38.51 -12.99
N GLY A 180 -15.71 -38.19 -11.88
CA GLY A 180 -14.70 -39.06 -11.27
C GLY A 180 -13.30 -38.95 -11.85
N THR A 181 -13.08 -38.09 -12.84
CA THR A 181 -11.79 -37.82 -13.44
C THR A 181 -11.32 -36.39 -13.12
N ASN A 182 -10.01 -36.12 -13.23
CA ASN A 182 -9.40 -34.81 -13.03
C ASN A 182 -9.79 -34.17 -11.66
N SER A 183 -9.66 -34.90 -10.58
CA SER A 183 -9.93 -34.40 -9.24
C SER A 183 -8.99 -33.23 -8.90
N VAL A 184 -9.58 -32.11 -8.46
CA VAL A 184 -8.89 -30.90 -8.03
C VAL A 184 -9.35 -30.56 -6.62
N GLY A 185 -8.40 -30.34 -5.71
CA GLY A 185 -8.68 -29.80 -4.37
C GLY A 185 -8.28 -28.33 -4.30
N ALA A 186 -9.13 -27.51 -3.74
CA ALA A 186 -8.83 -26.12 -3.39
C ALA A 186 -8.87 -25.93 -1.88
N MET A 187 -7.94 -25.14 -1.36
CA MET A 187 -7.93 -24.71 0.03
C MET A 187 -7.92 -23.18 0.08
N VAL A 188 -8.83 -22.63 0.87
CA VAL A 188 -8.90 -21.21 1.16
C VAL A 188 -8.71 -21.00 2.65
N THR A 189 -7.77 -20.14 3.02
CA THR A 189 -7.46 -19.83 4.41
C THR A 189 -7.85 -18.38 4.70
N PHE A 190 -8.63 -18.15 5.77
CA PHE A 190 -9.08 -16.86 6.24
C PHE A 190 -8.67 -16.63 7.68
N GLY A 191 -7.96 -15.54 7.94
CA GLY A 191 -7.52 -15.11 9.28
C GLY A 191 -8.10 -13.75 9.67
N GLU A 192 -7.73 -13.24 10.84
CA GLU A 192 -8.17 -11.92 11.33
C GLU A 192 -7.84 -10.78 10.35
N GLU A 193 -6.71 -10.89 9.63
CA GLU A 193 -6.29 -9.90 8.62
C GLU A 193 -6.90 -10.12 7.23
N GLY A 194 -7.81 -11.10 7.07
CA GLY A 194 -8.45 -11.48 5.81
C GLY A 194 -7.86 -12.75 5.20
N PHE A 195 -8.00 -12.90 3.87
CA PHE A 195 -7.51 -14.09 3.16
C PHE A 195 -6.00 -14.20 3.18
N VAL A 196 -5.50 -15.38 3.58
CA VAL A 196 -4.06 -15.71 3.60
C VAL A 196 -3.66 -16.27 2.25
N LYS A 197 -2.88 -15.52 1.46
CA LYS A 197 -2.50 -15.89 0.08
C LYS A 197 -1.29 -16.82 -0.03
N LYS A 198 -0.54 -16.99 1.06
CA LYS A 198 0.67 -17.84 1.08
C LYS A 198 0.61 -18.72 2.32
N ARG A 199 0.33 -19.97 2.09
CA ARG A 199 0.49 -21.04 3.06
C ARG A 199 0.96 -22.32 2.38
#